data_0ec982ad7bc700493493139063c8741c
#
_entry.id   0ec982ad7bc700493493139063c8741c
#
_cell.length_a   1.000
_cell.length_b   1.000
_cell.length_c   1.000
_cell.angle_alpha   90.00
_cell.angle_beta   90.00
_cell.angle_gamma   90.00
#
_symmetry.space_group_name_H-M   'P 1'
#
loop_
_entity.id
_entity.type
_entity.pdbx_description
1 polymer ?
#
loop_
_entity_poly.entity_id
_entity_poly.type
_entity_poly.pdbx_seq_one_letter_code
_entity_poly.pdbx_strand_id
1 'polypeptide(L)'
;MKIFQERTDEDHPISMSEILSALETYGVSAERKSIYSDIEALRVFGMDIIKVQTNRNSYYYLGSRQFELPELKLLVDAVQASKFITEKKSGQLIKKLESLASSYEAGKLQRQVVVADRIKTMNESIYYNVDAIHNAISENQQISFLYFQWNVKKEMELKREGERYIMSPWALTWTDENYYLIAFDAKEQMIKHFRVDKMLEIQQTGQQRFGREHFEKFDISAYQKKMFGMFGGKEEKVKIRFHNDLAGVVLDRFGKGITFKPEDEEHFIVHADVAVSRQFFAWIMGLGAGAEILAPWSVREQMRQEISKLAKKYP
;
A
#
# COMPACT_ATOMS: atom_id res chain seq x y z
N MET A 1 -15.33 -29.49 9.69
CA MET A 1 -14.81 -28.30 9.01
C MET A 1 -13.43 -27.89 9.56
N LYS A 2 -13.30 -27.41 10.79
CA LYS A 2 -12.05 -26.89 11.38
C LYS A 2 -10.86 -27.87 11.27
N ILE A 3 -11.07 -29.18 11.53
CA ILE A 3 -10.02 -30.21 11.41
C ILE A 3 -9.43 -30.23 10.00
N PHE A 4 -10.26 -30.18 8.96
CA PHE A 4 -9.79 -30.18 7.57
C PHE A 4 -9.05 -28.88 7.23
N GLN A 5 -9.53 -27.76 7.70
CA GLN A 5 -8.90 -26.46 7.44
C GLN A 5 -7.54 -26.29 8.13
N GLU A 6 -7.43 -26.78 9.37
CA GLU A 6 -6.21 -26.55 10.19
C GLU A 6 -5.19 -27.66 10.09
N ARG A 7 -5.64 -28.92 9.95
CA ARG A 7 -4.78 -30.11 10.14
C ARG A 7 -4.51 -30.91 8.87
N THR A 8 -4.99 -30.46 7.71
CA THR A 8 -4.77 -31.23 6.47
C THR A 8 -4.34 -30.32 5.34
N ASP A 9 -3.53 -30.88 4.46
CA ASP A 9 -3.19 -30.41 3.13
C ASP A 9 -2.82 -31.63 2.27
N GLU A 10 -2.40 -31.42 1.01
CA GLU A 10 -2.06 -32.50 0.08
C GLU A 10 -0.93 -33.40 0.62
N ASP A 11 0.07 -32.83 1.29
CA ASP A 11 1.22 -33.55 1.87
C ASP A 11 0.85 -34.22 3.21
N HIS A 12 -0.21 -33.78 3.88
CA HIS A 12 -0.62 -34.22 5.23
C HIS A 12 -2.10 -34.64 5.27
N PRO A 13 -2.49 -35.70 4.52
CA PRO A 13 -3.83 -36.24 4.59
C PRO A 13 -4.02 -37.04 5.90
N ILE A 14 -5.21 -37.00 6.49
CA ILE A 14 -5.54 -37.67 7.76
C ILE A 14 -6.46 -38.86 7.56
N SER A 15 -6.27 -39.89 8.37
CA SER A 15 -7.11 -41.10 8.42
C SER A 15 -8.39 -40.86 9.21
N MET A 16 -9.37 -41.80 9.08
CA MET A 16 -10.60 -41.77 9.86
C MET A 16 -10.32 -41.85 11.37
N SER A 17 -9.32 -42.60 11.80
CA SER A 17 -8.94 -42.71 13.22
C SER A 17 -8.39 -41.37 13.76
N GLU A 18 -7.58 -40.67 12.97
CA GLU A 18 -7.07 -39.36 13.36
C GLU A 18 -8.17 -38.30 13.41
N ILE A 19 -9.19 -38.37 12.51
CA ILE A 19 -10.35 -37.48 12.57
C ILE A 19 -11.12 -37.71 13.88
N LEU A 20 -11.39 -38.98 14.25
CA LEU A 20 -12.06 -39.31 15.50
C LEU A 20 -11.27 -38.82 16.72
N SER A 21 -9.98 -39.09 16.75
CA SER A 21 -9.12 -38.63 17.84
C SER A 21 -9.05 -37.08 17.91
N ALA A 22 -9.03 -36.41 16.78
CA ALA A 22 -9.11 -34.95 16.74
C ALA A 22 -10.44 -34.41 17.27
N LEU A 23 -11.58 -35.07 16.98
CA LEU A 23 -12.89 -34.70 17.52
C LEU A 23 -12.94 -34.85 19.04
N GLU A 24 -12.34 -35.93 19.59
CA GLU A 24 -12.25 -36.11 21.05
C GLU A 24 -11.52 -34.94 21.73
N THR A 25 -10.49 -34.38 21.11
CA THR A 25 -9.77 -33.18 21.65
C THR A 25 -10.68 -31.94 21.73
N TYR A 26 -11.77 -31.91 20.95
CA TYR A 26 -12.81 -30.88 21.00
C TYR A 26 -14.01 -31.26 21.88
N GLY A 27 -13.95 -32.39 22.60
CA GLY A 27 -15.01 -32.89 23.44
C GLY A 27 -16.19 -33.49 22.65
N VAL A 28 -15.98 -33.84 21.38
CA VAL A 28 -16.99 -34.41 20.50
C VAL A 28 -16.74 -35.91 20.35
N SER A 29 -17.65 -36.74 20.83
CA SER A 29 -17.67 -38.19 20.58
C SER A 29 -18.49 -38.45 19.31
N ALA A 30 -17.91 -39.19 18.37
CA ALA A 30 -18.60 -39.53 17.12
C ALA A 30 -18.25 -40.93 16.65
N GLU A 31 -19.20 -41.57 15.93
CA GLU A 31 -18.99 -42.86 15.30
C GLU A 31 -18.49 -42.70 13.85
N ARG A 32 -17.72 -43.72 13.38
CA ARG A 32 -17.21 -43.72 11.99
C ARG A 32 -18.27 -43.48 10.94
N LYS A 33 -19.44 -44.09 11.10
CA LYS A 33 -20.53 -43.99 10.13
C LYS A 33 -21.10 -42.56 10.05
N SER A 34 -21.18 -41.88 11.17
CA SER A 34 -21.59 -40.47 11.24
C SER A 34 -20.59 -39.58 10.50
N ILE A 35 -19.28 -39.79 10.71
CA ILE A 35 -18.25 -38.98 10.07
C ILE A 35 -18.26 -39.09 8.54
N TYR A 36 -18.56 -40.27 7.99
CA TYR A 36 -18.71 -40.37 6.53
C TYR A 36 -19.83 -39.50 6.00
N SER A 37 -20.98 -39.48 6.70
CA SER A 37 -22.10 -38.62 6.37
C SER A 37 -21.75 -37.14 6.50
N ASP A 38 -21.00 -36.77 7.55
CA ASP A 38 -20.55 -35.41 7.79
C ASP A 38 -19.58 -34.94 6.72
N ILE A 39 -18.67 -35.81 6.26
CA ILE A 39 -17.75 -35.49 5.16
C ILE A 39 -18.54 -35.21 3.87
N GLU A 40 -19.56 -36.02 3.54
CA GLU A 40 -20.40 -35.77 2.38
C GLU A 40 -21.20 -34.46 2.51
N ALA A 41 -21.72 -34.18 3.71
CA ALA A 41 -22.39 -32.93 3.99
C ALA A 41 -21.44 -31.70 3.80
N LEU A 42 -20.20 -31.82 4.24
CA LEU A 42 -19.18 -30.79 4.04
C LEU A 42 -18.84 -30.58 2.55
N ARG A 43 -18.81 -31.65 1.76
CA ARG A 43 -18.64 -31.59 0.30
C ARG A 43 -19.80 -30.85 -0.38
N VAL A 44 -21.04 -31.21 0.02
CA VAL A 44 -22.25 -30.53 -0.48
C VAL A 44 -22.23 -29.03 -0.08
N PHE A 45 -21.70 -28.71 1.10
CA PHE A 45 -21.51 -27.34 1.55
C PHE A 45 -20.44 -26.58 0.73
N GLY A 46 -19.67 -27.26 -0.11
CA GLY A 46 -18.67 -26.66 -0.98
C GLY A 46 -17.21 -26.82 -0.53
N MET A 47 -16.96 -27.68 0.49
CA MET A 47 -15.58 -28.00 0.85
C MET A 47 -15.02 -29.09 -0.10
N ASP A 48 -13.89 -28.81 -0.72
CA ASP A 48 -13.19 -29.75 -1.59
C ASP A 48 -12.39 -30.78 -0.76
N ILE A 49 -13.12 -31.74 -0.14
CA ILE A 49 -12.48 -32.81 0.64
C ILE A 49 -12.11 -33.96 -0.29
N ILE A 50 -10.83 -34.14 -0.53
CA ILE A 50 -10.28 -35.20 -1.35
C ILE A 50 -10.07 -36.47 -0.51
N LYS A 51 -10.45 -37.62 -1.08
CA LYS A 51 -10.18 -38.94 -0.50
C LYS A 51 -9.07 -39.61 -1.29
N VAL A 52 -8.01 -40.00 -0.59
CA VAL A 52 -6.90 -40.79 -1.16
C VAL A 52 -6.90 -42.16 -0.50
N GLN A 53 -6.62 -43.20 -1.27
CA GLN A 53 -6.55 -44.56 -0.77
C GLN A 53 -5.13 -45.10 -0.89
N THR A 54 -4.54 -45.52 0.23
CA THR A 54 -3.20 -46.10 0.29
C THR A 54 -3.24 -47.33 1.16
N ASN A 55 -2.77 -48.51 0.63
CA ASN A 55 -2.64 -49.76 1.38
C ASN A 55 -3.86 -50.18 2.25
N ARG A 56 -5.08 -50.18 1.72
CA ARG A 56 -6.35 -50.50 2.42
C ARG A 56 -6.87 -49.41 3.37
N ASN A 57 -6.14 -48.30 3.58
CA ASN A 57 -6.59 -47.16 4.39
C ASN A 57 -7.04 -46.00 3.51
N SER A 58 -8.09 -45.34 3.93
CA SER A 58 -8.58 -44.10 3.32
C SER A 58 -8.10 -42.92 4.15
N TYR A 59 -7.53 -41.93 3.45
CA TYR A 59 -7.09 -40.66 4.00
C TYR A 59 -7.86 -39.54 3.36
N TYR A 60 -7.97 -38.43 4.04
CA TYR A 60 -8.77 -37.27 3.63
C TYR A 60 -7.97 -36.01 3.84
N TYR A 61 -8.08 -35.06 2.91
CA TYR A 61 -7.51 -33.73 3.06
C TYR A 61 -8.35 -32.69 2.33
N LEU A 62 -8.16 -31.42 2.66
CA LEU A 62 -8.77 -30.29 1.97
C LEU A 62 -7.94 -29.97 0.73
N GLY A 63 -8.49 -30.22 -0.45
CA GLY A 63 -7.77 -30.07 -1.73
C GLY A 63 -7.64 -28.61 -2.17
N SER A 64 -8.72 -27.82 -2.02
CA SER A 64 -8.70 -26.40 -2.37
C SER A 64 -8.99 -25.52 -1.17
N ARG A 65 -8.32 -24.38 -1.11
CA ARG A 65 -8.48 -23.35 -0.10
C ARG A 65 -8.87 -22.04 -0.76
N GLN A 66 -9.37 -21.10 0.03
CA GLN A 66 -9.69 -19.76 -0.46
C GLN A 66 -8.48 -19.03 -1.03
N PHE A 67 -7.31 -19.31 -0.46
CA PHE A 67 -6.02 -18.80 -0.93
C PHE A 67 -5.03 -19.95 -1.10
N GLU A 68 -4.27 -19.91 -2.17
CA GLU A 68 -3.12 -20.79 -2.37
C GLU A 68 -1.92 -20.32 -1.51
N LEU A 69 -1.02 -21.24 -1.18
CA LEU A 69 0.17 -20.92 -0.37
C LEU A 69 1.05 -19.80 -0.98
N PRO A 70 1.29 -19.73 -2.31
CA PRO A 70 2.01 -18.61 -2.91
C PRO A 70 1.29 -17.27 -2.74
N GLU A 71 -0.04 -17.23 -2.80
CA GLU A 71 -0.83 -16.01 -2.60
C GLU A 71 -0.71 -15.52 -1.15
N LEU A 72 -0.81 -16.45 -0.18
CA LEU A 72 -0.63 -16.12 1.24
C LEU A 72 0.79 -15.58 1.50
N LYS A 73 1.83 -16.14 0.86
CA LYS A 73 3.20 -15.63 0.95
C LYS A 73 3.29 -14.17 0.48
N LEU A 74 2.70 -13.85 -0.67
CA LEU A 74 2.67 -12.48 -1.18
C LEU A 74 1.94 -11.52 -0.24
N LEU A 75 0.83 -11.95 0.37
CA LEU A 75 0.09 -11.14 1.35
C LEU A 75 0.91 -10.92 2.63
N VAL A 76 1.59 -11.94 3.13
CA VAL A 76 2.49 -11.82 4.30
C VAL A 76 3.63 -10.85 3.99
N ASP A 77 4.28 -10.99 2.83
CA ASP A 77 5.35 -10.09 2.39
C ASP A 77 4.88 -8.65 2.27
N ALA A 78 3.69 -8.43 1.70
CA ALA A 78 3.09 -7.09 1.57
C ALA A 78 2.82 -6.45 2.94
N VAL A 79 2.29 -7.21 3.92
CA VAL A 79 2.08 -6.74 5.29
C VAL A 79 3.40 -6.44 5.98
N GLN A 80 4.39 -7.32 5.84
CA GLN A 80 5.69 -7.16 6.46
C GLN A 80 6.48 -5.99 5.87
N ALA A 81 6.42 -5.82 4.55
CA ALA A 81 7.09 -4.74 3.84
C ALA A 81 6.44 -3.37 4.07
N SER A 82 5.20 -3.31 4.50
CA SER A 82 4.48 -2.05 4.68
C SER A 82 5.05 -1.20 5.80
N LYS A 83 5.51 0.02 5.48
CA LYS A 83 5.99 1.00 6.46
C LYS A 83 4.87 1.62 7.28
N PHE A 84 3.67 1.66 6.73
CA PHE A 84 2.54 2.32 7.36
C PHE A 84 1.84 1.45 8.41
N ILE A 85 2.09 0.15 8.43
CA ILE A 85 1.56 -0.77 9.44
C ILE A 85 2.59 -0.91 10.56
N THR A 86 2.18 -0.69 11.82
CA THR A 86 3.09 -0.85 12.96
C THR A 86 3.58 -2.30 13.10
N GLU A 87 4.73 -2.50 13.73
CA GLU A 87 5.30 -3.84 13.94
C GLU A 87 4.32 -4.79 14.64
N LYS A 88 3.73 -4.33 15.74
CA LYS A 88 2.73 -5.07 16.52
C LYS A 88 1.53 -5.51 15.65
N LYS A 89 1.03 -4.60 14.82
CA LYS A 89 -0.14 -4.89 13.97
C LYS A 89 0.21 -5.78 12.79
N SER A 90 1.40 -5.64 12.23
CA SER A 90 1.89 -6.55 11.21
C SER A 90 1.91 -7.99 11.73
N GLY A 91 2.46 -8.22 12.93
CA GLY A 91 2.45 -9.54 13.55
C GLY A 91 1.04 -10.10 13.79
N GLN A 92 0.07 -9.23 14.17
CA GLN A 92 -1.33 -9.66 14.32
C GLN A 92 -1.99 -10.04 12.99
N LEU A 93 -1.72 -9.28 11.92
CA LEU A 93 -2.26 -9.55 10.58
C LEU A 93 -1.64 -10.83 9.99
N ILE A 94 -0.33 -11.00 10.14
CA ILE A 94 0.38 -12.20 9.67
C ILE A 94 -0.20 -13.44 10.34
N LYS A 95 -0.42 -13.44 11.66
CA LYS A 95 -1.07 -14.56 12.37
C LYS A 95 -2.48 -14.87 11.83
N LYS A 96 -3.24 -13.86 11.40
CA LYS A 96 -4.54 -14.07 10.76
C LYS A 96 -4.38 -14.68 9.36
N LEU A 97 -3.38 -14.28 8.58
CA LEU A 97 -3.08 -14.88 7.29
C LEU A 97 -2.61 -16.34 7.45
N GLU A 98 -1.75 -16.61 8.42
CA GLU A 98 -1.30 -17.96 8.77
C GLU A 98 -2.48 -18.89 9.08
N SER A 99 -3.54 -18.40 9.72
CA SER A 99 -4.72 -19.19 10.04
C SER A 99 -5.59 -19.58 8.82
N LEU A 100 -5.30 -19.05 7.63
CA LEU A 100 -5.94 -19.43 6.37
C LEU A 100 -5.27 -20.63 5.70
N ALA A 101 -4.07 -21.00 6.14
CA ALA A 101 -3.33 -22.17 5.70
C ALA A 101 -3.49 -23.36 6.67
N SER A 102 -2.99 -24.55 6.30
CA SER A 102 -2.85 -25.64 7.27
C SER A 102 -1.76 -25.28 8.31
N SER A 103 -1.78 -25.94 9.46
CA SER A 103 -0.73 -25.78 10.49
C SER A 103 0.67 -26.13 9.98
N TYR A 104 0.76 -27.01 8.99
CA TYR A 104 2.01 -27.42 8.35
C TYR A 104 2.52 -26.35 7.36
N GLU A 105 1.60 -25.75 6.60
CA GLU A 105 1.91 -24.69 5.65
C GLU A 105 2.14 -23.32 6.33
N ALA A 106 1.46 -23.06 7.46
CA ALA A 106 1.62 -21.83 8.23
C ALA A 106 3.07 -21.58 8.63
N GLY A 107 3.81 -22.63 9.00
CA GLY A 107 5.26 -22.56 9.27
C GLY A 107 6.09 -22.12 8.05
N LYS A 108 5.63 -22.42 6.84
CA LYS A 108 6.30 -22.03 5.58
C LYS A 108 6.02 -20.56 5.20
N LEU A 109 5.01 -19.92 5.82
CA LEU A 109 4.71 -18.50 5.63
C LEU A 109 5.65 -17.58 6.43
N GLN A 110 6.25 -18.09 7.50
CA GLN A 110 7.20 -17.34 8.32
C GLN A 110 8.54 -17.23 7.60
N ARG A 111 8.93 -16.09 7.24
CA ARG A 111 10.15 -15.74 6.92
C ARG A 111 10.90 -15.86 5.76
N GLN A 112 10.56 -15.58 4.53
CA GLN A 112 11.47 -15.72 3.41
C GLN A 112 11.96 -14.40 2.81
N VAL A 113 11.25 -13.31 2.99
CA VAL A 113 11.71 -11.99 2.59
C VAL A 113 12.28 -11.28 3.81
N VAL A 114 13.58 -11.08 3.83
CA VAL A 114 14.23 -10.23 4.83
C VAL A 114 13.93 -8.78 4.42
N VAL A 115 12.97 -8.18 5.08
CA VAL A 115 12.75 -6.74 4.96
C VAL A 115 13.75 -6.06 5.88
N ALA A 116 14.94 -5.75 5.35
CA ALA A 116 16.01 -5.12 6.11
C ALA A 116 15.53 -3.77 6.66
N ASP A 117 15.61 -3.60 7.98
CA ASP A 117 15.48 -2.35 8.75
C ASP A 117 14.46 -1.32 8.26
N ARG A 118 13.25 -1.79 7.86
CA ARG A 118 12.18 -0.87 7.52
C ARG A 118 11.65 -0.18 8.78
N ILE A 119 11.88 1.12 8.86
CA ILE A 119 11.31 1.95 9.92
C ILE A 119 9.80 2.00 9.71
N LYS A 120 9.06 1.23 10.52
CA LYS A 120 7.60 1.23 10.53
C LYS A 120 7.08 2.45 11.26
N THR A 121 5.86 2.87 10.92
CA THR A 121 5.20 3.95 11.67
C THR A 121 4.99 3.55 13.13
N MET A 122 5.06 4.53 14.02
CA MET A 122 4.72 4.37 15.43
C MET A 122 3.26 4.73 15.73
N ASN A 123 2.52 5.24 14.73
CA ASN A 123 1.13 5.64 14.90
C ASN A 123 0.20 4.43 14.71
N GLU A 124 -0.27 3.85 15.79
CA GLU A 124 -1.21 2.72 15.80
C GLU A 124 -2.62 3.12 15.31
N SER A 125 -2.95 4.41 15.29
CA SER A 125 -4.28 4.88 14.88
C SER A 125 -4.47 5.00 13.36
N ILE A 126 -3.44 4.70 12.57
CA ILE A 126 -3.45 4.94 11.13
C ILE A 126 -4.60 4.25 10.38
N TYR A 127 -5.00 3.05 10.82
CA TYR A 127 -6.17 2.41 10.21
C TYR A 127 -7.47 3.15 10.49
N TYR A 128 -7.64 3.61 11.74
CA TYR A 128 -8.80 4.40 12.16
C TYR A 128 -8.80 5.74 11.44
N ASN A 129 -7.62 6.30 11.20
CA ASN A 129 -7.47 7.52 10.43
C ASN A 129 -7.91 7.33 8.97
N VAL A 130 -7.48 6.24 8.32
CA VAL A 130 -7.88 5.90 6.95
C VAL A 130 -9.39 5.67 6.89
N ASP A 131 -9.94 4.91 7.82
CA ASP A 131 -11.38 4.61 7.90
C ASP A 131 -12.21 5.88 8.14
N ALA A 132 -11.80 6.71 9.10
CA ALA A 132 -12.46 7.99 9.39
C ALA A 132 -12.48 8.93 8.17
N ILE A 133 -11.39 8.98 7.40
CA ILE A 133 -11.32 9.77 6.17
C ILE A 133 -12.25 9.19 5.10
N HIS A 134 -12.28 7.86 4.90
CA HIS A 134 -13.18 7.22 3.96
C HIS A 134 -14.65 7.50 4.30
N ASN A 135 -15.00 7.37 5.58
CA ASN A 135 -16.37 7.66 6.05
C ASN A 135 -16.75 9.12 5.78
N ALA A 136 -15.86 10.06 6.08
CA ALA A 136 -16.10 11.48 5.82
C ALA A 136 -16.25 11.78 4.31
N ILE A 137 -15.47 11.09 3.44
CA ILE A 137 -15.63 11.22 1.99
C ILE A 137 -16.98 10.67 1.55
N SER A 138 -17.40 9.51 2.04
CA SER A 138 -18.66 8.85 1.68
C SER A 138 -19.87 9.65 2.15
N GLU A 139 -19.79 10.26 3.32
CA GLU A 139 -20.86 11.07 3.93
C GLU A 139 -20.83 12.54 3.48
N ASN A 140 -19.92 12.90 2.57
CA ASN A 140 -19.75 14.28 2.07
C ASN A 140 -19.47 15.30 3.17
N GLN A 141 -18.68 14.95 4.19
CA GLN A 141 -18.40 15.80 5.33
C GLN A 141 -16.96 16.31 5.38
N GLN A 142 -16.79 17.50 5.94
CA GLN A 142 -15.50 18.02 6.33
C GLN A 142 -14.94 17.27 7.55
N ILE A 143 -13.62 17.25 7.65
CA ILE A 143 -12.93 16.73 8.82
C ILE A 143 -12.12 17.83 9.53
N SER A 144 -11.94 17.64 10.82
CA SER A 144 -10.98 18.39 11.62
C SER A 144 -9.94 17.43 12.21
N PHE A 145 -8.69 17.85 12.27
CA PHE A 145 -7.61 17.03 12.81
C PHE A 145 -6.44 17.88 13.30
N LEU A 146 -5.59 17.31 14.16
CA LEU A 146 -4.28 17.83 14.49
C LEU A 146 -3.24 17.26 13.55
N TYR A 147 -2.18 18.01 13.25
CA TYR A 147 -1.10 17.57 12.38
C TYR A 147 0.24 17.80 13.02
N PHE A 148 1.11 16.79 13.04
CA PHE A 148 2.40 16.88 13.70
C PHE A 148 3.57 16.73 12.73
N GLN A 149 4.74 17.16 13.20
CA GLN A 149 6.04 16.90 12.62
C GLN A 149 6.99 16.37 13.69
N TRP A 150 8.06 15.71 13.28
CA TRP A 150 9.15 15.36 14.18
C TRP A 150 10.12 16.52 14.30
N ASN A 151 10.52 16.88 15.53
CA ASN A 151 11.60 17.82 15.76
C ASN A 151 12.97 17.09 15.77
N VAL A 152 14.04 17.85 15.91
CA VAL A 152 15.42 17.32 15.95
C VAL A 152 15.70 16.41 17.16
N LYS A 153 14.88 16.48 18.19
CA LYS A 153 14.94 15.62 19.38
C LYS A 153 14.13 14.33 19.22
N LYS A 154 13.54 14.10 18.02
CA LYS A 154 12.63 12.98 17.72
C LYS A 154 11.32 12.99 18.54
N GLU A 155 10.87 14.15 18.96
CA GLU A 155 9.61 14.37 19.65
C GLU A 155 8.54 14.84 18.66
N MET A 156 7.29 14.46 18.90
CA MET A 156 6.15 14.95 18.14
C MET A 156 5.86 16.41 18.49
N GLU A 157 5.88 17.27 17.50
CA GLU A 157 5.56 18.68 17.62
C GLU A 157 4.35 19.00 16.76
N LEU A 158 3.29 19.52 17.40
CA LEU A 158 2.08 19.91 16.68
C LEU A 158 2.35 21.14 15.81
N LYS A 159 1.93 21.07 14.55
CA LYS A 159 1.95 22.24 13.66
C LYS A 159 0.86 23.23 14.04
N ARG A 160 1.05 24.48 13.64
CA ARG A 160 0.12 25.61 13.93
C ARG A 160 -0.14 25.76 15.45
N GLU A 161 0.87 25.51 16.28
CA GLU A 161 0.74 25.64 17.74
C GLU A 161 -0.41 24.78 18.33
N GLY A 162 -0.78 23.70 17.66
CA GLY A 162 -1.85 22.81 18.06
C GLY A 162 -3.25 23.22 17.56
N GLU A 163 -3.36 24.23 16.71
CA GLU A 163 -4.62 24.53 16.03
C GLU A 163 -5.05 23.39 15.11
N ARG A 164 -6.34 23.08 15.13
CA ARG A 164 -6.92 22.05 14.25
C ARG A 164 -7.02 22.52 12.81
N TYR A 165 -6.64 21.64 11.92
CA TYR A 165 -6.93 21.79 10.50
C TYR A 165 -8.39 21.43 10.25
N ILE A 166 -9.11 22.26 9.48
CA ILE A 166 -10.46 21.98 8.99
C ILE A 166 -10.36 21.86 7.47
N MET A 167 -10.60 20.65 6.95
CA MET A 167 -10.36 20.32 5.54
C MET A 167 -11.54 19.57 4.95
N SER A 168 -11.75 19.75 3.65
CA SER A 168 -12.69 18.97 2.86
C SER A 168 -11.94 17.79 2.22
N PRO A 169 -12.10 16.55 2.72
CA PRO A 169 -11.38 15.38 2.20
C PRO A 169 -12.00 14.96 0.86
N TRP A 170 -11.18 14.80 -0.19
CA TRP A 170 -11.66 14.42 -1.51
C TRP A 170 -11.15 13.06 -1.97
N ALA A 171 -9.91 12.72 -1.66
CA ALA A 171 -9.35 11.45 -2.03
C ALA A 171 -8.28 10.98 -1.04
N LEU A 172 -8.15 9.68 -0.91
CA LEU A 172 -6.96 9.03 -0.35
C LEU A 172 -6.14 8.45 -1.48
N THR A 173 -4.84 8.63 -1.40
CA THR A 173 -3.90 8.09 -2.37
C THR A 173 -2.74 7.41 -1.67
N TRP A 174 -2.17 6.41 -2.35
CA TRP A 174 -1.01 5.66 -1.88
C TRP A 174 0.21 6.01 -2.74
N THR A 175 1.24 6.58 -2.13
CA THR A 175 2.48 6.97 -2.82
C THR A 175 3.66 6.86 -1.86
N ASP A 176 4.79 6.32 -2.33
CA ASP A 176 6.02 6.16 -1.55
C ASP A 176 5.76 5.48 -0.19
N GLU A 177 4.95 4.41 -0.23
CA GLU A 177 4.58 3.60 0.93
C GLU A 177 3.85 4.37 2.05
N ASN A 178 3.19 5.48 1.73
CA ASN A 178 2.38 6.25 2.66
C ASN A 178 1.00 6.56 2.08
N TYR A 179 0.00 6.64 2.96
CA TYR A 179 -1.28 7.24 2.62
C TYR A 179 -1.19 8.76 2.68
N TYR A 180 -1.71 9.40 1.65
CA TYR A 180 -1.91 10.83 1.59
C TYR A 180 -3.39 11.16 1.42
N LEU A 181 -3.86 12.08 2.24
CA LEU A 181 -5.14 12.73 2.04
C LEU A 181 -4.94 13.88 1.05
N ILE A 182 -5.74 13.89 -0.01
CA ILE A 182 -5.92 15.04 -0.91
C ILE A 182 -7.17 15.75 -0.42
N ALA A 183 -7.02 16.99 0.04
CA ALA A 183 -8.10 17.77 0.63
C ALA A 183 -8.11 19.20 0.10
N PHE A 184 -9.29 19.82 0.10
CA PHE A 184 -9.46 21.23 -0.22
C PHE A 184 -9.48 22.06 1.06
N ASP A 185 -8.66 23.09 1.10
CA ASP A 185 -8.65 24.09 2.16
C ASP A 185 -9.53 25.26 1.73
N ALA A 186 -10.74 25.35 2.33
CA ALA A 186 -11.68 26.42 2.01
C ALA A 186 -11.19 27.81 2.46
N LYS A 187 -10.29 27.90 3.43
CA LYS A 187 -9.72 29.17 3.90
C LYS A 187 -8.69 29.72 2.92
N GLU A 188 -7.83 28.86 2.39
CA GLU A 188 -6.76 29.23 1.47
C GLU A 188 -7.13 29.00 0.00
N GLN A 189 -8.32 28.42 -0.28
CA GLN A 189 -8.84 28.15 -1.62
C GLN A 189 -7.88 27.33 -2.48
N MET A 190 -7.28 26.26 -1.88
CA MET A 190 -6.30 25.43 -2.56
C MET A 190 -6.34 23.96 -2.12
N ILE A 191 -5.85 23.09 -2.99
CA ILE A 191 -5.66 21.67 -2.69
C ILE A 191 -4.41 21.50 -1.83
N LYS A 192 -4.56 20.74 -0.75
CA LYS A 192 -3.46 20.39 0.17
C LYS A 192 -3.33 18.88 0.31
N HIS A 193 -2.10 18.44 0.61
CA HIS A 193 -1.78 17.05 0.84
C HIS A 193 -1.32 16.85 2.29
N PHE A 194 -1.87 15.83 2.93
CA PHE A 194 -1.49 15.48 4.30
C PHE A 194 -1.14 14.00 4.37
N ARG A 195 0.01 13.68 4.95
CA ARG A 195 0.33 12.29 5.28
C ARG A 195 -0.57 11.81 6.41
N VAL A 196 -1.27 10.72 6.19
CA VAL A 196 -2.27 10.20 7.13
C VAL A 196 -1.63 9.71 8.44
N ASP A 197 -0.38 9.22 8.38
CA ASP A 197 0.37 8.80 9.55
C ASP A 197 0.75 9.95 10.50
N LYS A 198 0.67 11.21 10.02
CA LYS A 198 0.93 12.42 10.79
C LYS A 198 -0.34 13.15 11.26
N MET A 199 -1.50 12.58 10.99
CA MET A 199 -2.78 13.12 11.42
C MET A 199 -3.19 12.48 12.74
N LEU A 200 -3.69 13.30 13.66
CA LEU A 200 -4.17 12.86 14.96
C LEU A 200 -5.60 13.37 15.18
N GLU A 201 -6.38 12.61 15.94
CA GLU A 201 -7.72 13.00 16.38
C GLU A 201 -8.62 13.47 15.24
N ILE A 202 -8.73 12.67 14.19
CA ILE A 202 -9.60 12.98 13.05
C ILE A 202 -11.06 12.90 13.50
N GLN A 203 -11.83 13.96 13.23
CA GLN A 203 -13.25 14.05 13.57
C GLN A 203 -14.01 14.66 12.40
N GLN A 204 -15.18 14.14 12.10
CA GLN A 204 -16.12 14.77 11.18
C GLN A 204 -16.71 16.03 11.84
N THR A 205 -16.89 17.10 11.06
CA THR A 205 -17.38 18.38 11.56
C THR A 205 -18.89 18.53 11.47
N GLY A 206 -19.58 17.61 10.80
CA GLY A 206 -21.00 17.75 10.45
C GLY A 206 -21.30 18.74 9.32
N GLN A 207 -20.27 19.40 8.77
CA GLN A 207 -20.41 20.33 7.65
C GLN A 207 -20.08 19.65 6.32
N GLN A 208 -20.77 20.08 5.26
CA GLN A 208 -20.50 19.57 3.90
C GLN A 208 -19.13 20.01 3.39
N ARG A 209 -18.54 19.20 2.51
CA ARG A 209 -17.26 19.50 1.85
C ARG A 209 -17.40 20.67 0.88
N PHE A 210 -16.35 21.48 0.80
CA PHE A 210 -16.16 22.51 -0.21
C PHE A 210 -15.19 22.06 -1.31
N GLY A 211 -15.16 22.81 -2.41
CA GLY A 211 -14.19 22.63 -3.49
C GLY A 211 -14.58 21.56 -4.50
N ARG A 212 -15.86 21.20 -4.61
CA ARG A 212 -16.36 20.17 -5.54
C ARG A 212 -15.95 20.47 -6.98
N GLU A 213 -15.98 21.70 -7.39
CA GLU A 213 -15.62 22.20 -8.72
C GLU A 213 -14.17 21.84 -9.12
N HIS A 214 -13.27 21.72 -8.15
CA HIS A 214 -11.88 21.33 -8.37
C HIS A 214 -11.73 19.82 -8.59
N PHE A 215 -12.73 19.01 -8.21
CA PHE A 215 -12.67 17.55 -8.21
C PHE A 215 -13.64 16.86 -9.16
N GLU A 216 -14.59 17.56 -9.80
CA GLU A 216 -15.55 16.95 -10.73
C GLU A 216 -14.89 16.28 -11.94
N LYS A 217 -13.74 16.79 -12.39
CA LYS A 217 -12.94 16.23 -13.49
C LYS A 217 -11.56 15.79 -13.04
N PHE A 218 -11.41 15.54 -11.73
CA PHE A 218 -10.12 15.24 -11.13
C PHE A 218 -9.76 13.77 -11.32
N ASP A 219 -8.83 13.50 -12.22
CA ASP A 219 -8.22 12.19 -12.36
C ASP A 219 -7.06 12.05 -11.37
N ILE A 220 -7.29 11.28 -10.31
CA ILE A 220 -6.30 11.02 -9.25
C ILE A 220 -5.03 10.39 -9.83
N SER A 221 -5.18 9.46 -10.79
CA SER A 221 -4.04 8.77 -11.40
C SER A 221 -3.18 9.72 -12.23
N ALA A 222 -3.83 10.58 -13.04
CA ALA A 222 -3.12 11.61 -13.79
C ALA A 222 -2.47 12.64 -12.85
N TYR A 223 -3.14 13.01 -11.77
CA TYR A 223 -2.62 13.93 -10.77
C TYR A 223 -1.39 13.36 -10.06
N GLN A 224 -1.43 12.10 -9.61
CA GLN A 224 -0.29 11.44 -8.98
C GLN A 224 0.95 11.35 -9.89
N LYS A 225 0.74 11.09 -11.18
CA LYS A 225 1.84 11.01 -12.14
C LYS A 225 2.61 12.33 -12.27
N LYS A 226 1.93 13.47 -12.11
CA LYS A 226 2.55 14.79 -12.13
C LYS A 226 3.33 15.12 -10.86
N MET A 227 2.97 14.51 -9.72
CA MET A 227 3.56 14.79 -8.41
C MET A 227 4.79 13.94 -8.14
N PHE A 228 5.80 14.52 -7.53
CA PHE A 228 6.97 13.83 -7.02
C PHE A 228 6.91 13.84 -5.49
N GLY A 229 6.72 12.66 -4.87
CA GLY A 229 6.59 12.52 -3.41
C GLY A 229 5.44 13.32 -2.79
N MET A 230 4.36 13.57 -3.55
CA MET A 230 3.19 14.38 -3.14
C MET A 230 3.53 15.83 -2.74
N PHE A 231 4.65 16.35 -3.22
CA PHE A 231 4.98 17.76 -3.07
C PHE A 231 4.34 18.58 -4.18
N GLY A 232 3.53 19.53 -3.76
CA GLY A 232 2.88 20.48 -4.67
C GLY A 232 3.90 21.42 -5.33
N GLY A 233 3.51 21.97 -6.47
CA GLY A 233 4.28 22.93 -7.22
C GLY A 233 3.46 23.45 -8.40
N LYS A 234 3.97 24.45 -9.10
CA LYS A 234 3.33 24.90 -10.32
C LYS A 234 3.36 23.80 -11.37
N GLU A 235 2.19 23.48 -11.95
CA GLU A 235 2.14 22.51 -13.05
C GLU A 235 2.72 23.13 -14.31
N GLU A 236 3.67 22.43 -14.90
CA GLU A 236 4.33 22.86 -16.15
C GLU A 236 4.51 21.65 -17.08
N LYS A 237 4.40 21.90 -18.38
CA LYS A 237 4.77 20.91 -19.40
C LYS A 237 6.25 21.03 -19.67
N VAL A 238 7.02 20.04 -19.19
CA VAL A 238 8.49 20.05 -19.25
C VAL A 238 8.96 19.16 -20.39
N LYS A 239 9.88 19.68 -21.20
CA LYS A 239 10.62 18.92 -22.21
C LYS A 239 11.93 18.45 -21.59
N ILE A 240 12.13 17.14 -21.54
CA ILE A 240 13.30 16.51 -20.91
C ILE A 240 13.97 15.61 -21.95
N ARG A 241 15.28 15.70 -22.06
CA ARG A 241 16.13 14.79 -22.82
C ARG A 241 16.65 13.71 -21.88
N PHE A 242 16.62 12.47 -22.32
CA PHE A 242 17.14 11.32 -21.59
C PHE A 242 18.07 10.50 -22.47
N HIS A 243 19.09 9.92 -21.86
CA HIS A 243 19.89 8.87 -22.48
C HIS A 243 19.07 7.59 -22.65
N ASN A 244 19.30 6.81 -23.72
CA ASN A 244 18.47 5.66 -24.10
C ASN A 244 18.41 4.55 -23.04
N ASP A 245 19.46 4.39 -22.21
CA ASP A 245 19.49 3.42 -21.11
C ASP A 245 18.50 3.76 -19.97
N LEU A 246 18.02 5.00 -19.90
CA LEU A 246 17.03 5.45 -18.93
C LEU A 246 15.58 5.18 -19.38
N ALA A 247 15.35 4.53 -20.54
CA ALA A 247 14.00 4.25 -21.04
C ALA A 247 13.13 3.51 -20.02
N GLY A 248 13.68 2.51 -19.33
CA GLY A 248 12.97 1.77 -18.28
C GLY A 248 12.55 2.67 -17.11
N VAL A 249 13.47 3.51 -16.63
CA VAL A 249 13.24 4.46 -15.52
C VAL A 249 12.13 5.46 -15.87
N VAL A 250 12.09 5.93 -17.12
CA VAL A 250 11.08 6.86 -17.62
C VAL A 250 9.71 6.17 -17.74
N LEU A 251 9.67 4.91 -18.22
CA LEU A 251 8.44 4.12 -18.27
C LEU A 251 7.90 3.81 -16.87
N ASP A 252 8.77 3.45 -15.93
CA ASP A 252 8.38 3.20 -14.54
C ASP A 252 7.78 4.46 -13.89
N ARG A 253 8.32 5.62 -14.23
CA ARG A 253 7.87 6.90 -13.66
C ARG A 253 6.58 7.43 -14.28
N PHE A 254 6.50 7.45 -15.62
CA PHE A 254 5.40 8.10 -16.34
C PHE A 254 4.39 7.12 -16.94
N GLY A 255 4.72 5.84 -16.94
CA GLY A 255 3.90 4.77 -17.51
C GLY A 255 4.08 4.62 -19.02
N LYS A 256 3.59 3.49 -19.56
CA LYS A 256 3.75 3.12 -20.98
C LYS A 256 3.06 4.09 -21.97
N GLY A 257 2.16 4.95 -21.50
CA GLY A 257 1.46 5.93 -22.34
C GLY A 257 2.29 7.16 -22.67
N ILE A 258 3.48 7.34 -22.09
CA ILE A 258 4.36 8.46 -22.42
C ILE A 258 5.00 8.27 -23.80
N THR A 259 5.06 9.33 -24.59
CA THR A 259 5.66 9.28 -25.92
C THR A 259 7.15 9.57 -25.86
N PHE A 260 7.95 8.65 -26.40
CA PHE A 260 9.37 8.83 -26.63
C PHE A 260 9.58 9.36 -28.05
N LYS A 261 10.28 10.49 -28.18
CA LYS A 261 10.68 11.04 -29.47
C LYS A 261 12.20 10.88 -29.59
N PRO A 262 12.72 9.99 -30.44
CA PRO A 262 14.16 9.89 -30.68
C PRO A 262 14.73 11.27 -31.10
N GLU A 263 15.85 11.65 -30.53
CA GLU A 263 16.57 12.89 -30.89
C GLU A 263 17.81 12.57 -31.71
N ASP A 264 18.61 11.61 -31.24
CA ASP A 264 19.81 11.10 -31.90
C ASP A 264 20.01 9.59 -31.58
N GLU A 265 21.20 9.03 -31.84
CA GLU A 265 21.50 7.60 -31.60
C GLU A 265 21.53 7.23 -30.10
N GLU A 266 21.77 8.19 -29.21
CA GLU A 266 21.94 7.95 -27.77
C GLU A 266 20.83 8.55 -26.92
N HIS A 267 19.97 9.43 -27.49
CA HIS A 267 19.00 10.18 -26.71
C HIS A 267 17.58 10.18 -27.28
N PHE A 268 16.63 10.28 -26.34
CA PHE A 268 15.23 10.54 -26.65
C PHE A 268 14.65 11.69 -25.81
N ILE A 269 13.61 12.31 -26.33
CA ILE A 269 12.89 13.41 -25.69
C ILE A 269 11.54 12.95 -25.19
N VAL A 270 11.18 13.44 -24.02
CA VAL A 270 9.86 13.29 -23.40
C VAL A 270 9.25 14.64 -23.10
N HIS A 271 7.95 14.78 -23.32
CA HIS A 271 7.15 15.91 -22.83
C HIS A 271 6.25 15.39 -21.71
N ALA A 272 6.49 15.85 -20.49
CA ALA A 272 5.76 15.43 -19.31
C ALA A 272 5.11 16.62 -18.60
N ASP A 273 3.86 16.46 -18.18
CA ASP A 273 3.20 17.39 -17.27
C ASP A 273 3.64 17.08 -15.85
N VAL A 274 4.29 18.00 -15.18
CA VAL A 274 4.85 17.79 -13.83
C VAL A 274 4.55 18.97 -12.91
N ALA A 275 4.35 18.68 -11.62
CA ALA A 275 4.38 19.69 -10.57
C ALA A 275 5.84 20.03 -10.25
N VAL A 276 6.32 21.20 -10.68
CA VAL A 276 7.69 21.63 -10.49
C VAL A 276 7.96 21.82 -9.00
N SER A 277 8.78 20.97 -8.43
CA SER A 277 9.09 20.91 -7.00
C SER A 277 10.54 20.52 -6.77
N ARG A 278 11.02 20.67 -5.53
CA ARG A 278 12.36 20.19 -5.17
C ARG A 278 12.53 18.69 -5.39
N GLN A 279 11.48 17.91 -5.20
CA GLN A 279 11.49 16.46 -5.42
C GLN A 279 11.60 16.12 -6.90
N PHE A 280 10.93 16.88 -7.78
CA PHE A 280 11.13 16.77 -9.22
C PHE A 280 12.58 17.02 -9.60
N PHE A 281 13.18 18.11 -9.10
CA PHE A 281 14.58 18.41 -9.36
C PHE A 281 15.52 17.36 -8.78
N ALA A 282 15.25 16.87 -7.56
CA ALA A 282 16.04 15.81 -6.95
C ALA A 282 15.99 14.51 -7.76
N TRP A 283 14.81 14.16 -8.33
CA TRP A 283 14.67 13.01 -9.20
C TRP A 283 15.50 13.16 -10.48
N ILE A 284 15.43 14.31 -11.15
CA ILE A 284 16.28 14.59 -12.33
C ILE A 284 17.78 14.54 -11.96
N MET A 285 18.19 15.16 -10.85
CA MET A 285 19.58 15.12 -10.37
C MET A 285 20.05 13.69 -10.07
N GLY A 286 19.16 12.84 -9.56
CA GLY A 286 19.46 11.43 -9.28
C GLY A 286 19.75 10.58 -10.52
N LEU A 287 19.39 11.08 -11.72
CA LEU A 287 19.69 10.43 -12.99
C LEU A 287 21.05 10.88 -13.58
N GLY A 288 21.75 11.77 -12.87
CA GLY A 288 23.08 12.25 -13.27
C GLY A 288 23.06 12.98 -14.60
N ALA A 289 24.11 12.77 -15.40
CA ALA A 289 24.25 13.38 -16.73
C ALA A 289 23.28 12.80 -17.78
N GLY A 290 22.58 11.70 -17.46
CA GLY A 290 21.67 11.03 -18.39
C GLY A 290 20.32 11.73 -18.57
N ALA A 291 20.03 12.81 -17.82
CA ALA A 291 18.79 13.57 -17.93
C ALA A 291 19.03 15.08 -17.93
N GLU A 292 18.39 15.80 -18.87
CA GLU A 292 18.48 17.25 -18.98
C GLU A 292 17.12 17.90 -19.24
N ILE A 293 16.78 18.92 -18.46
CA ILE A 293 15.59 19.76 -18.70
C ILE A 293 15.90 20.73 -19.83
N LEU A 294 15.20 20.61 -20.96
CA LEU A 294 15.38 21.49 -22.11
C LEU A 294 14.45 22.69 -22.10
N ALA A 295 13.19 22.49 -21.65
CA ALA A 295 12.17 23.54 -21.62
C ALA A 295 11.10 23.25 -20.54
N PRO A 296 10.37 24.27 -20.05
CA PRO A 296 10.53 25.69 -20.37
C PRO A 296 11.79 26.28 -19.71
N TRP A 297 12.23 27.40 -20.21
CA TRP A 297 13.43 28.11 -19.69
C TRP A 297 13.31 28.40 -18.19
N SER A 298 12.12 28.77 -17.73
CA SER A 298 11.85 29.04 -16.30
C SER A 298 12.16 27.86 -15.39
N VAL A 299 11.84 26.63 -15.81
CA VAL A 299 12.11 25.41 -15.04
C VAL A 299 13.60 25.05 -15.12
N ARG A 300 14.21 25.20 -16.29
CA ARG A 300 15.65 25.01 -16.48
C ARG A 300 16.46 25.95 -15.59
N GLU A 301 16.07 27.23 -15.52
CA GLU A 301 16.72 28.23 -14.68
C GLU A 301 16.56 27.91 -13.18
N GLN A 302 15.40 27.47 -12.74
CA GLN A 302 15.20 27.00 -11.36
C GLN A 302 16.15 25.83 -11.03
N MET A 303 16.27 24.85 -11.94
CA MET A 303 17.19 23.73 -11.78
C MET A 303 18.64 24.20 -11.66
N ARG A 304 19.08 25.13 -12.53
CA ARG A 304 20.42 25.74 -12.49
C ARG A 304 20.68 26.42 -11.14
N GLN A 305 19.68 27.13 -10.60
CA GLN A 305 19.81 27.80 -9.30
C GLN A 305 19.94 26.80 -8.17
N GLU A 306 19.15 25.69 -8.18
CA GLU A 306 19.26 24.63 -7.15
C GLU A 306 20.63 23.94 -7.22
N ILE A 307 21.14 23.62 -8.41
CA ILE A 307 22.50 23.06 -8.59
C ILE A 307 23.55 24.04 -8.06
N SER A 308 23.45 25.34 -8.39
CA SER A 308 24.40 26.36 -7.92
C SER A 308 24.39 26.48 -6.39
N LYS A 309 23.24 26.40 -5.74
CA LYS A 309 23.15 26.38 -4.27
C LYS A 309 23.84 25.16 -3.66
N LEU A 310 23.70 24.00 -4.30
CA LEU A 310 24.34 22.76 -3.85
C LEU A 310 25.86 22.82 -4.07
N ALA A 311 26.32 23.24 -5.25
CA ALA A 311 27.74 23.37 -5.56
C ALA A 311 28.52 24.27 -4.58
N LYS A 312 27.87 25.32 -4.04
CA LYS A 312 28.48 26.17 -2.99
C LYS A 312 28.71 25.44 -1.66
N LYS A 313 28.05 24.30 -1.42
CA LYS A 313 28.21 23.49 -0.19
C LYS A 313 29.27 22.40 -0.35
N TYR A 314 29.62 22.09 -1.59
CA TYR A 314 30.58 21.05 -1.95
C TYR A 314 31.62 21.71 -2.90
N PRO A 315 32.53 22.55 -2.36
CA PRO A 315 33.52 23.25 -3.12
C PRO A 315 34.57 22.33 -3.75
#